data_e6b62b201edec6fec49c24a02a246dcf
#
_entry.id   e6b62b201edec6fec49c24a02a246dcf
#
_cell.length_a   1.000
_cell.length_b   1.000
_cell.length_c   1.000
_cell.angle_alpha   90.00
_cell.angle_beta   90.00
_cell.angle_gamma   90.00
#
_symmetry.space_group_name_H-M   'P 1'
#
loop_
_entity.id
_entity.type
_entity.pdbx_description
1 polymer ?
#
loop_
_entity_poly.entity_id
_entity_poly.type
_entity_poly.pdbx_seq_one_letter_code
_entity_poly.pdbx_strand_id
1 'polypeptide(L)'
;MLVSKKSDLLLLIIVVFLFFSGNTLQANEKPQETMDRILEFSIKILEKSLQSENAFIRSAAARAAGESEYSGLIPLLKKAAKDSYHTTRLFALQGIKKISLNEARTLSIDMSKDLNVWVRGAAIEMLGELGDGTSGSIIQSHLKSPDRTVRYAAAGALFKLGDESQLDILLDGLKGGSSIDRYQAIGYLGKLNDKKLTPYLEDLLSGNEDEVIFYSLKAIGKKADQDMLPRLLNLMKHVNPSLRYQSALTLGELKGDSGLDALRSLCSDENAMVRLSAAVALVRKKSDYCHEIFSVMIKDADYGIRSSTARMLGELEIQNREQLLLMALMDKNIRVRTSATRAVGMMGGPRAFPLLLSKLEDSQEVVRTYAAGNIIKLMKQ
;
A
#
# COMPACT_ATOMS: atom_id res chain seq x y z
N MET A 1 15.16 29.36 -12.22
CA MET A 1 13.81 28.87 -12.41
C MET A 1 13.26 27.99 -11.26
N LEU A 2 14.08 27.44 -10.38
CA LEU A 2 13.67 26.65 -9.19
C LEU A 2 13.27 27.48 -7.95
N VAL A 3 13.72 28.72 -7.85
CA VAL A 3 13.41 29.64 -6.72
C VAL A 3 12.00 30.21 -6.82
N SER A 4 11.47 30.44 -8.02
CA SER A 4 10.09 30.93 -8.25
C SER A 4 9.03 29.93 -7.79
N LYS A 5 9.22 28.64 -8.04
CA LYS A 5 8.22 27.61 -7.67
C LYS A 5 8.06 27.40 -6.15
N LYS A 6 9.09 27.66 -5.34
CA LYS A 6 8.98 27.62 -3.87
C LYS A 6 8.20 28.80 -3.31
N SER A 7 8.42 30.00 -3.87
CA SER A 7 7.71 31.21 -3.44
C SER A 7 6.21 31.15 -3.80
N ASP A 8 5.86 30.61 -4.96
CA ASP A 8 4.46 30.47 -5.40
C ASP A 8 3.70 29.44 -4.56
N LEU A 9 4.35 28.34 -4.20
CA LEU A 9 3.79 27.33 -3.29
C LEU A 9 3.54 27.91 -1.90
N LEU A 10 4.48 28.71 -1.43
CA LEU A 10 4.42 29.38 -0.14
C LEU A 10 3.26 30.39 -0.06
N LEU A 11 3.07 31.19 -1.13
CA LEU A 11 1.96 32.13 -1.24
C LEU A 11 0.61 31.41 -1.25
N LEU A 12 0.53 30.27 -1.94
CA LEU A 12 -0.67 29.44 -2.00
C LEU A 12 -0.98 28.82 -0.62
N ILE A 13 0.02 28.37 0.13
CA ILE A 13 -0.12 27.85 1.50
C ILE A 13 -0.64 28.95 2.44
N ILE A 14 -0.08 30.14 2.35
CA ILE A 14 -0.49 31.31 3.16
C ILE A 14 -1.95 31.66 2.85
N VAL A 15 -2.34 31.70 1.58
CA VAL A 15 -3.72 32.00 1.16
C VAL A 15 -4.72 30.93 1.63
N VAL A 16 -4.34 29.65 1.53
CA VAL A 16 -5.21 28.54 1.99
C VAL A 16 -5.33 28.53 3.51
N PHE A 17 -4.25 28.81 4.24
CA PHE A 17 -4.27 28.88 5.71
C PHE A 17 -5.10 30.09 6.20
N LEU A 18 -5.05 31.25 5.52
CA LEU A 18 -5.87 32.42 5.79
C LEU A 18 -7.38 32.13 5.62
N PHE A 19 -7.74 31.31 4.62
CA PHE A 19 -9.15 30.99 4.31
C PHE A 19 -9.78 30.06 5.36
N PHE A 20 -9.00 29.17 5.97
CA PHE A 20 -9.52 28.12 6.86
C PHE A 20 -9.34 28.41 8.37
N SER A 21 -8.40 29.25 8.78
CA SER A 21 -8.13 29.44 10.22
C SER A 21 -8.97 30.54 10.91
N GLY A 22 -9.73 31.33 10.15
CA GLY A 22 -10.47 32.46 10.71
C GLY A 22 -9.58 33.51 11.42
N ASN A 23 -8.28 33.27 11.49
CA ASN A 23 -7.29 34.16 12.06
C ASN A 23 -6.62 34.98 10.97
N THR A 24 -6.68 36.29 11.10
CA THR A 24 -5.85 37.21 10.32
C THR A 24 -4.39 36.88 10.57
N LEU A 25 -3.69 36.32 9.57
CA LEU A 25 -2.25 36.22 9.60
C LEU A 25 -1.70 37.65 9.75
N GLN A 26 -0.87 37.86 10.77
CA GLN A 26 -0.06 39.06 10.82
C GLN A 26 0.87 39.03 9.59
N ALA A 27 0.82 40.06 8.77
CA ALA A 27 1.51 40.17 7.49
C ALA A 27 3.05 40.03 7.55
N ASN A 28 3.63 39.64 8.69
CA ASN A 28 5.06 39.57 9.00
C ASN A 28 5.58 38.14 9.29
N GLU A 29 4.78 37.07 9.21
CA GLU A 29 5.31 35.73 9.46
C GLU A 29 6.26 35.29 8.32
N LYS A 30 7.44 34.81 8.70
CA LYS A 30 8.39 34.23 7.73
C LYS A 30 7.82 32.90 7.23
N PRO A 31 7.99 32.60 5.94
CA PRO A 31 7.49 31.37 5.33
C PRO A 31 7.92 30.09 6.07
N GLN A 32 9.12 30.07 6.61
CA GLN A 32 9.65 28.92 7.36
C GLN A 32 8.86 28.70 8.67
N GLU A 33 8.50 29.75 9.39
CA GLU A 33 7.73 29.66 10.64
C GLU A 33 6.34 29.05 10.40
N THR A 34 5.70 29.40 9.27
CA THR A 34 4.43 28.79 8.87
C THR A 34 4.57 27.32 8.58
N MET A 35 5.63 26.90 7.87
CA MET A 35 5.90 25.49 7.58
C MET A 35 6.16 24.69 8.87
N ASP A 36 6.95 25.23 9.79
CA ASP A 36 7.25 24.59 11.07
C ASP A 36 5.98 24.39 11.91
N ARG A 37 5.06 25.35 11.91
CA ARG A 37 3.74 25.24 12.59
C ARG A 37 2.86 24.16 11.95
N ILE A 38 2.84 24.04 10.62
CA ILE A 38 2.09 22.98 9.92
C ILE A 38 2.67 21.61 10.27
N LEU A 39 4.00 21.48 10.32
CA LEU A 39 4.68 20.27 10.73
C LEU A 39 4.29 19.87 12.16
N GLU A 40 4.43 20.82 13.09
CA GLU A 40 4.08 20.59 14.52
C GLU A 40 2.60 20.19 14.67
N PHE A 41 1.70 20.88 13.99
CA PHE A 41 0.27 20.57 14.02
C PHE A 41 -0.01 19.17 13.45
N SER A 42 0.64 18.80 12.34
CA SER A 42 0.51 17.47 11.75
C SER A 42 1.03 16.38 12.68
N ILE A 43 2.15 16.60 13.37
CA ILE A 43 2.69 15.68 14.38
C ILE A 43 1.69 15.52 15.53
N LYS A 44 1.12 16.61 16.05
CA LYS A 44 0.10 16.57 17.12
C LYS A 44 -1.15 15.78 16.73
N ILE A 45 -1.57 15.85 15.46
CA ILE A 45 -2.68 15.02 14.96
C ILE A 45 -2.30 13.54 15.05
N LEU A 46 -1.10 13.13 14.62
CA LEU A 46 -0.66 11.73 14.69
C LEU A 46 -0.53 11.25 16.15
N GLU A 47 0.02 12.08 17.04
CA GLU A 47 0.14 11.77 18.47
C GLU A 47 -1.24 11.55 19.12
N LYS A 48 -2.19 12.44 18.82
CA LYS A 48 -3.57 12.31 19.30
C LYS A 48 -4.23 11.05 18.75
N SER A 49 -4.09 10.79 17.46
CA SER A 49 -4.67 9.61 16.81
C SER A 49 -4.08 8.30 17.35
N LEU A 50 -2.82 8.26 17.78
CA LEU A 50 -2.23 7.11 18.47
C LEU A 50 -2.75 6.90 19.89
N GLN A 51 -3.43 7.88 20.47
CA GLN A 51 -4.08 7.79 21.78
C GLN A 51 -5.59 7.54 21.66
N SER A 52 -6.13 7.43 20.45
CA SER A 52 -7.55 7.18 20.22
C SER A 52 -7.99 5.86 20.87
N GLU A 53 -9.18 5.84 21.47
CA GLU A 53 -9.79 4.61 21.97
C GLU A 53 -10.03 3.60 20.85
N ASN A 54 -10.24 4.09 19.63
CA ASN A 54 -10.46 3.27 18.44
C ASN A 54 -9.14 2.69 17.90
N ALA A 55 -8.98 1.37 18.02
CA ALA A 55 -7.78 0.66 17.54
C ALA A 55 -7.49 0.86 16.03
N PHE A 56 -8.54 1.04 15.20
CA PHE A 56 -8.35 1.31 13.78
C PHE A 56 -7.73 2.69 13.54
N ILE A 57 -8.07 3.68 14.35
CA ILE A 57 -7.44 5.01 14.28
C ILE A 57 -5.99 4.93 14.72
N ARG A 58 -5.68 4.22 15.81
CA ARG A 58 -4.29 4.02 16.25
C ARG A 58 -3.45 3.32 15.16
N SER A 59 -4.04 2.31 14.51
CA SER A 59 -3.39 1.62 13.38
C SER A 59 -3.16 2.55 12.19
N ALA A 60 -4.14 3.39 11.85
CA ALA A 60 -4.01 4.38 10.80
C ALA A 60 -2.91 5.41 11.11
N ALA A 61 -2.80 5.83 12.37
CA ALA A 61 -1.76 6.76 12.82
C ALA A 61 -0.36 6.15 12.74
N ALA A 62 -0.18 4.91 13.21
CA ALA A 62 1.09 4.19 13.06
C ALA A 62 1.49 4.03 11.58
N ARG A 63 0.52 3.70 10.73
CA ARG A 63 0.75 3.58 9.29
C ARG A 63 1.11 4.93 8.66
N ALA A 64 0.35 5.98 8.92
CA ALA A 64 0.59 7.32 8.37
C ALA A 64 1.95 7.89 8.82
N ALA A 65 2.31 7.68 10.09
CA ALA A 65 3.62 8.04 10.62
C ALA A 65 4.76 7.31 9.90
N GLY A 66 4.61 6.01 9.63
CA GLY A 66 5.59 5.22 8.88
C GLY A 66 5.66 5.60 7.40
N GLU A 67 4.53 5.89 6.76
CA GLU A 67 4.45 6.32 5.35
C GLU A 67 5.03 7.73 5.14
N SER A 68 5.15 8.54 6.20
CA SER A 68 5.80 9.87 6.14
C SER A 68 7.32 9.79 6.00
N GLU A 69 7.93 8.69 6.40
CA GLU A 69 9.39 8.46 6.40
C GLU A 69 10.18 9.53 7.18
N TYR A 70 9.53 10.22 8.11
CA TYR A 70 10.15 11.27 8.93
C TYR A 70 10.78 10.70 10.19
N SER A 71 12.09 10.90 10.36
CA SER A 71 12.87 10.34 11.47
C SER A 71 12.42 10.83 12.85
N GLY A 72 11.87 12.04 12.94
CA GLY A 72 11.30 12.60 14.17
C GLY A 72 10.12 11.80 14.73
N LEU A 73 9.50 10.91 13.93
CA LEU A 73 8.40 10.05 14.35
C LEU A 73 8.83 8.65 14.85
N ILE A 74 10.14 8.34 14.88
CA ILE A 74 10.62 7.06 15.43
C ILE A 74 10.17 6.86 16.88
N PRO A 75 10.26 7.83 17.81
CA PRO A 75 9.77 7.64 19.18
C PRO A 75 8.27 7.31 19.23
N LEU A 76 7.48 7.95 18.38
CA LEU A 76 6.05 7.71 18.27
C LEU A 76 5.73 6.29 17.76
N LEU A 77 6.46 5.83 16.74
CA LEU A 77 6.34 4.47 16.21
C LEU A 77 6.82 3.42 17.23
N LYS A 78 7.87 3.68 18.00
CA LYS A 78 8.30 2.79 19.10
C LYS A 78 7.22 2.63 20.19
N LYS A 79 6.46 3.70 20.47
CA LYS A 79 5.28 3.62 21.35
C LYS A 79 4.18 2.77 20.71
N ALA A 80 3.89 2.99 19.42
CA ALA A 80 2.89 2.22 18.68
C ALA A 80 3.25 0.72 18.55
N ALA A 81 4.53 0.38 18.56
CA ALA A 81 5.02 -1.01 18.58
C ALA A 81 4.67 -1.79 19.86
N LYS A 82 4.20 -1.10 20.89
CA LYS A 82 3.72 -1.69 22.17
C LYS A 82 2.20 -1.62 22.33
N ASP A 83 1.47 -1.23 21.28
CA ASP A 83 0.01 -1.12 21.31
C ASP A 83 -0.65 -2.48 21.62
N SER A 84 -1.77 -2.46 22.32
CA SER A 84 -2.57 -3.67 22.57
C SER A 84 -3.08 -4.32 21.28
N TYR A 85 -3.37 -3.52 20.25
CA TYR A 85 -3.88 -3.98 18.96
C TYR A 85 -2.74 -4.38 18.02
N HIS A 86 -2.71 -5.64 17.63
CA HIS A 86 -1.63 -6.22 16.83
C HIS A 86 -1.38 -5.50 15.50
N THR A 87 -2.43 -4.97 14.85
CA THR A 87 -2.27 -4.25 13.57
C THR A 87 -1.51 -2.92 13.75
N THR A 88 -1.70 -2.24 14.89
CA THR A 88 -0.92 -1.04 15.22
C THR A 88 0.56 -1.39 15.36
N ARG A 89 0.88 -2.48 16.08
CA ARG A 89 2.27 -2.97 16.22
C ARG A 89 2.88 -3.32 14.88
N LEU A 90 2.11 -4.00 14.02
CA LEU A 90 2.55 -4.37 12.66
C LEU A 90 2.90 -3.14 11.82
N PHE A 91 2.03 -2.13 11.80
CA PHE A 91 2.30 -0.90 11.04
C PHE A 91 3.46 -0.09 11.64
N ALA A 92 3.65 -0.13 12.95
CA ALA A 92 4.81 0.49 13.60
C ALA A 92 6.12 -0.15 13.14
N LEU A 93 6.20 -1.48 13.10
CA LEU A 93 7.37 -2.21 12.59
C LEU A 93 7.65 -1.86 11.11
N GLN A 94 6.62 -1.91 10.27
CA GLN A 94 6.75 -1.56 8.85
C GLN A 94 7.15 -0.10 8.65
N GLY A 95 6.65 0.80 9.48
CA GLY A 95 6.99 2.23 9.45
C GLY A 95 8.43 2.49 9.86
N ILE A 96 8.88 1.87 10.93
CA ILE A 96 10.27 2.01 11.40
C ILE A 96 11.27 1.51 10.35
N LYS A 97 10.96 0.41 9.64
CA LYS A 97 11.79 -0.09 8.52
C LYS A 97 12.03 0.98 7.44
N LYS A 98 11.01 1.75 7.09
CA LYS A 98 11.13 2.80 6.08
C LYS A 98 12.02 3.95 6.50
N ILE A 99 12.18 4.14 7.81
CA ILE A 99 12.91 5.27 8.39
C ILE A 99 14.32 4.87 8.80
N SER A 100 14.49 3.73 9.45
CA SER A 100 15.76 3.27 10.02
C SER A 100 15.83 1.74 10.05
N LEU A 101 16.74 1.17 9.25
CA LEU A 101 16.96 -0.28 9.20
C LEU A 101 17.51 -0.82 10.52
N ASN A 102 18.36 -0.05 11.22
CA ASN A 102 18.92 -0.47 12.51
C ASN A 102 17.85 -0.57 13.59
N GLU A 103 16.97 0.43 13.66
CA GLU A 103 15.83 0.42 14.60
C GLU A 103 14.83 -0.69 14.26
N ALA A 104 14.59 -0.92 12.96
CA ALA A 104 13.74 -2.02 12.51
C ALA A 104 14.30 -3.38 12.91
N ARG A 105 15.62 -3.59 12.81
CA ARG A 105 16.29 -4.82 13.24
C ARG A 105 16.07 -5.07 14.74
N THR A 106 16.42 -4.08 15.58
CA THR A 106 16.26 -4.20 17.03
C THR A 106 14.83 -4.53 17.40
N LEU A 107 13.88 -3.80 16.82
CA LEU A 107 12.46 -4.03 17.06
C LEU A 107 12.00 -5.41 16.57
N SER A 108 12.51 -5.89 15.42
CA SER A 108 12.15 -7.20 14.88
C SER A 108 12.62 -8.34 15.80
N ILE A 109 13.80 -8.23 16.42
CA ILE A 109 14.28 -9.21 17.40
C ILE A 109 13.29 -9.32 18.56
N ASP A 110 12.85 -8.19 19.10
CA ASP A 110 11.86 -8.16 20.19
C ASP A 110 10.51 -8.72 19.75
N MET A 111 10.02 -8.27 18.60
CA MET A 111 8.70 -8.65 18.07
C MET A 111 8.66 -10.06 17.47
N SER A 112 9.80 -10.72 17.27
CA SER A 112 9.85 -12.16 16.92
C SER A 112 9.28 -13.06 18.02
N LYS A 113 9.08 -12.52 19.22
CA LYS A 113 8.45 -13.18 20.38
C LYS A 113 7.04 -12.68 20.68
N ASP A 114 6.43 -11.85 19.79
CA ASP A 114 5.10 -11.28 20.00
C ASP A 114 4.04 -12.36 20.20
N LEU A 115 3.05 -12.09 21.03
CA LEU A 115 1.95 -13.03 21.28
C LEU A 115 1.09 -13.29 20.04
N ASN A 116 0.98 -12.30 19.15
CA ASN A 116 0.22 -12.41 17.93
C ASN A 116 1.08 -13.01 16.80
N VAL A 117 0.59 -14.09 16.19
CA VAL A 117 1.32 -14.85 15.13
C VAL A 117 1.65 -14.01 13.90
N TRP A 118 0.80 -13.09 13.52
CA TRP A 118 1.02 -12.20 12.36
C TRP A 118 2.15 -11.21 12.61
N VAL A 119 2.22 -10.68 13.85
CA VAL A 119 3.31 -9.78 14.25
C VAL A 119 4.63 -10.54 14.33
N ARG A 120 4.64 -11.75 14.93
CA ARG A 120 5.83 -12.62 14.94
C ARG A 120 6.31 -12.91 13.52
N GLY A 121 5.40 -13.36 12.64
CA GLY A 121 5.72 -13.66 11.25
C GLY A 121 6.33 -12.47 10.52
N ALA A 122 5.74 -11.30 10.66
CA ALA A 122 6.25 -10.06 10.03
C ALA A 122 7.64 -9.66 10.59
N ALA A 123 7.87 -9.86 11.88
CA ALA A 123 9.18 -9.59 12.48
C ALA A 123 10.27 -10.55 11.96
N ILE A 124 9.93 -11.84 11.82
CA ILE A 124 10.83 -12.85 11.25
C ILE A 124 11.13 -12.56 9.77
N GLU A 125 10.11 -12.23 8.97
CA GLU A 125 10.30 -11.79 7.57
C GLU A 125 11.25 -10.58 7.49
N MET A 126 11.07 -9.62 8.39
CA MET A 126 11.91 -8.43 8.47
C MET A 126 13.35 -8.76 8.76
N LEU A 127 13.63 -9.69 9.69
CA LEU A 127 14.99 -10.14 9.98
C LEU A 127 15.65 -10.79 8.76
N GLY A 128 14.91 -11.59 7.99
CA GLY A 128 15.41 -12.16 6.73
C GLY A 128 15.69 -11.09 5.66
N GLU A 129 14.85 -10.04 5.59
CA GLU A 129 15.02 -8.93 4.64
C GLU A 129 16.20 -8.01 4.99
N LEU A 130 16.51 -7.86 6.28
CA LEU A 130 17.61 -7.01 6.75
C LEU A 130 18.97 -7.67 6.65
N GLY A 131 19.01 -9.00 6.42
CA GLY A 131 20.17 -9.69 5.88
C GLY A 131 21.43 -9.71 6.74
N ASP A 132 21.33 -9.86 8.07
CA ASP A 132 22.54 -10.05 8.88
C ASP A 132 22.69 -11.50 9.37
N GLY A 133 23.96 -11.96 9.46
CA GLY A 133 24.27 -13.30 9.93
C GLY A 133 23.88 -13.59 11.39
N THR A 134 23.57 -12.54 12.19
CA THR A 134 23.22 -12.69 13.61
C THR A 134 21.75 -13.10 13.78
N SER A 135 20.89 -12.78 12.80
CA SER A 135 19.47 -13.11 12.82
C SER A 135 19.17 -14.57 12.46
N GLY A 136 20.11 -15.28 11.83
CA GLY A 136 19.91 -16.65 11.34
C GLY A 136 19.47 -17.63 12.42
N SER A 137 20.11 -17.63 13.59
CA SER A 137 19.76 -18.51 14.71
C SER A 137 18.37 -18.23 15.29
N ILE A 138 17.99 -16.94 15.35
CA ILE A 138 16.64 -16.52 15.77
C ILE A 138 15.61 -17.07 14.79
N ILE A 139 15.82 -16.85 13.48
CA ILE A 139 14.91 -17.32 12.43
C ILE A 139 14.79 -18.84 12.46
N GLN A 140 15.90 -19.57 12.54
CA GLN A 140 15.92 -21.05 12.60
C GLN A 140 15.11 -21.60 13.78
N SER A 141 15.13 -20.94 14.94
CA SER A 141 14.33 -21.38 16.11
C SER A 141 12.82 -21.41 15.82
N HIS A 142 12.35 -20.58 14.88
CA HIS A 142 10.95 -20.48 14.50
C HIS A 142 10.48 -21.51 13.46
N LEU A 143 11.39 -22.28 12.83
CA LEU A 143 11.02 -23.39 11.94
C LEU A 143 10.21 -24.49 12.63
N LYS A 144 10.37 -24.64 13.94
CA LYS A 144 9.64 -25.62 14.76
C LYS A 144 8.38 -25.04 15.43
N SER A 145 7.98 -23.83 15.06
CA SER A 145 6.77 -23.21 15.59
C SER A 145 5.54 -24.09 15.35
N PRO A 146 4.61 -24.24 16.29
CA PRO A 146 3.35 -24.92 16.05
C PRO A 146 2.48 -24.20 15.01
N ASP A 147 2.65 -22.90 14.88
CA ASP A 147 1.91 -22.06 13.93
C ASP A 147 2.58 -22.05 12.55
N ARG A 148 1.81 -22.41 11.51
CA ARG A 148 2.31 -22.48 10.12
C ARG A 148 2.73 -21.12 9.58
N THR A 149 2.01 -20.05 9.91
CA THR A 149 2.36 -18.68 9.48
C THR A 149 3.78 -18.33 9.90
N VAL A 150 4.14 -18.70 11.13
CA VAL A 150 5.49 -18.47 11.68
C VAL A 150 6.52 -19.35 11.00
N ARG A 151 6.21 -20.65 10.73
CA ARG A 151 7.13 -21.52 9.99
C ARG A 151 7.37 -21.03 8.57
N TYR A 152 6.31 -20.59 7.86
CA TYR A 152 6.43 -20.04 6.52
C TYR A 152 7.26 -18.75 6.49
N ALA A 153 7.05 -17.87 7.48
CA ALA A 153 7.87 -16.67 7.64
C ALA A 153 9.34 -17.02 7.85
N ALA A 154 9.63 -18.03 8.70
CA ALA A 154 11.00 -18.46 8.98
C ALA A 154 11.67 -19.08 7.74
N ALA A 155 10.98 -19.99 7.03
CA ALA A 155 11.48 -20.58 5.79
C ALA A 155 11.76 -19.52 4.72
N GLY A 156 10.84 -18.59 4.52
CA GLY A 156 11.02 -17.49 3.58
C GLY A 156 12.14 -16.53 3.97
N ALA A 157 12.32 -16.27 5.27
CA ALA A 157 13.40 -15.43 5.77
C ALA A 157 14.78 -16.09 5.57
N LEU A 158 14.90 -17.40 5.80
CA LEU A 158 16.13 -18.17 5.53
C LEU A 158 16.46 -18.19 4.03
N PHE A 159 15.44 -18.40 3.17
CA PHE A 159 15.62 -18.30 1.73
C PHE A 159 16.23 -16.93 1.32
N LYS A 160 15.76 -15.83 1.89
CA LYS A 160 16.33 -14.50 1.64
C LYS A 160 17.77 -14.35 2.14
N LEU A 161 18.16 -15.12 3.15
CA LEU A 161 19.54 -15.18 3.65
C LEU A 161 20.43 -16.13 2.84
N GLY A 162 19.91 -16.75 1.78
CA GLY A 162 20.62 -17.68 0.90
C GLY A 162 20.54 -19.14 1.32
N ASP A 163 19.80 -19.49 2.37
CA ASP A 163 19.52 -20.86 2.76
C ASP A 163 18.23 -21.36 2.12
N GLU A 164 18.35 -22.01 0.96
CA GLU A 164 17.22 -22.57 0.21
C GLU A 164 16.76 -23.94 0.78
N SER A 165 17.46 -24.52 1.76
CA SER A 165 17.19 -25.87 2.28
C SER A 165 15.80 -26.00 2.93
N GLN A 166 15.17 -24.88 3.31
CA GLN A 166 13.86 -24.84 3.96
C GLN A 166 12.72 -24.47 3.02
N LEU A 167 12.98 -24.33 1.71
CA LEU A 167 11.97 -23.97 0.72
C LEU A 167 10.84 -25.00 0.66
N ASP A 168 11.13 -26.28 0.89
CA ASP A 168 10.14 -27.35 0.90
C ASP A 168 8.98 -27.12 1.88
N ILE A 169 9.25 -26.39 2.99
CA ILE A 169 8.20 -25.99 3.94
C ILE A 169 7.09 -25.14 3.26
N LEU A 170 7.51 -24.24 2.36
CA LEU A 170 6.57 -23.41 1.59
C LEU A 170 5.94 -24.20 0.43
N LEU A 171 6.71 -25.04 -0.27
CA LEU A 171 6.22 -25.84 -1.40
C LEU A 171 5.22 -26.90 -0.94
N ASP A 172 5.45 -27.55 0.21
CA ASP A 172 4.50 -28.47 0.81
C ASP A 172 3.21 -27.74 1.24
N GLY A 173 3.32 -26.46 1.63
CA GLY A 173 2.17 -25.61 1.89
C GLY A 173 1.26 -25.42 0.68
N LEU A 174 1.81 -25.41 -0.54
CA LEU A 174 1.02 -25.33 -1.80
C LEU A 174 0.20 -26.60 -2.04
N LYS A 175 0.70 -27.75 -1.59
CA LYS A 175 0.05 -29.06 -1.70
C LYS A 175 -0.87 -29.33 -0.50
N GLY A 176 -0.82 -28.47 0.52
CA GLY A 176 -1.49 -28.66 1.80
C GLY A 176 -3.00 -28.79 1.70
N GLY A 177 -3.60 -29.54 2.67
CA GLY A 177 -4.98 -29.95 2.65
C GLY A 177 -6.01 -28.86 2.85
N SER A 178 -5.66 -27.68 3.40
CA SER A 178 -6.61 -26.57 3.56
C SER A 178 -6.34 -25.43 2.60
N SER A 179 -7.40 -24.80 2.10
CA SER A 179 -7.30 -23.62 1.24
C SER A 179 -6.53 -22.48 1.92
N ILE A 180 -6.70 -22.33 3.24
CA ILE A 180 -5.99 -21.30 4.03
C ILE A 180 -4.47 -21.53 4.00
N ASP A 181 -4.02 -22.77 4.12
CA ASP A 181 -2.59 -23.11 4.08
C ASP A 181 -1.99 -22.75 2.72
N ARG A 182 -2.71 -23.12 1.64
CA ARG A 182 -2.26 -22.79 0.28
C ARG A 182 -2.19 -21.28 0.06
N TYR A 183 -3.18 -20.51 0.49
CA TYR A 183 -3.16 -19.04 0.35
C TYR A 183 -2.01 -18.40 1.11
N GLN A 184 -1.70 -18.91 2.31
CA GLN A 184 -0.57 -18.43 3.09
C GLN A 184 0.75 -18.75 2.38
N ALA A 185 0.96 -20.00 1.96
CA ALA A 185 2.17 -20.41 1.23
C ALA A 185 2.36 -19.59 -0.06
N ILE A 186 1.31 -19.42 -0.86
CA ILE A 186 1.31 -18.56 -2.05
C ILE A 186 1.72 -17.12 -1.69
N GLY A 187 1.14 -16.58 -0.61
CA GLY A 187 1.45 -15.24 -0.14
C GLY A 187 2.93 -15.07 0.26
N TYR A 188 3.50 -16.06 0.94
CA TYR A 188 4.92 -16.04 1.32
C TYR A 188 5.83 -16.17 0.10
N LEU A 189 5.57 -17.10 -0.82
CA LEU A 189 6.33 -17.25 -2.07
C LEU A 189 6.30 -15.96 -2.90
N GLY A 190 5.14 -15.31 -2.97
CA GLY A 190 5.01 -14.01 -3.63
C GLY A 190 5.88 -12.91 -3.02
N LYS A 191 6.00 -12.87 -1.69
CA LYS A 191 6.82 -11.90 -0.95
C LYS A 191 8.34 -12.12 -1.14
N LEU A 192 8.78 -13.34 -1.41
CA LEU A 192 10.19 -13.63 -1.66
C LEU A 192 10.70 -12.90 -2.90
N ASN A 193 9.80 -12.61 -3.83
CA ASN A 193 10.08 -11.84 -5.04
C ASN A 193 11.25 -12.41 -5.89
N ASP A 194 11.40 -13.72 -5.90
CA ASP A 194 12.40 -14.43 -6.69
C ASP A 194 11.75 -15.09 -7.91
N LYS A 195 12.35 -14.88 -9.10
CA LYS A 195 11.85 -15.45 -10.34
C LYS A 195 11.92 -16.98 -10.38
N LYS A 196 12.86 -17.60 -9.66
CA LYS A 196 12.96 -19.07 -9.53
C LYS A 196 11.68 -19.70 -8.96
N LEU A 197 10.88 -18.91 -8.20
CA LEU A 197 9.67 -19.37 -7.56
C LEU A 197 8.41 -19.16 -8.41
N THR A 198 8.53 -18.41 -9.51
CA THR A 198 7.40 -18.11 -10.41
C THR A 198 6.78 -19.41 -10.99
N PRO A 199 7.55 -20.40 -11.47
CA PRO A 199 6.98 -21.65 -12.00
C PRO A 199 6.04 -22.38 -11.05
N TYR A 200 6.36 -22.41 -9.75
CA TYR A 200 5.49 -23.04 -8.74
C TYR A 200 4.14 -22.33 -8.58
N LEU A 201 4.11 -21.01 -8.79
CA LEU A 201 2.88 -20.22 -8.77
C LEU A 201 2.10 -20.35 -10.08
N GLU A 202 2.79 -20.48 -11.20
CA GLU A 202 2.20 -20.67 -12.53
C GLU A 202 1.50 -22.01 -12.66
N ASP A 203 2.04 -23.07 -12.08
CA ASP A 203 1.42 -24.39 -12.08
C ASP A 203 0.03 -24.36 -11.44
N LEU A 204 -0.15 -23.54 -10.40
CA LEU A 204 -1.42 -23.36 -9.72
C LEU A 204 -2.49 -22.68 -10.59
N LEU A 205 -2.10 -21.96 -11.64
CA LEU A 205 -3.05 -21.30 -12.57
C LEU A 205 -3.80 -22.29 -13.45
N SER A 206 -3.36 -23.55 -13.52
CA SER A 206 -4.01 -24.62 -14.28
C SER A 206 -5.01 -25.42 -13.41
N GLY A 207 -5.13 -25.08 -12.13
CA GLY A 207 -6.09 -25.71 -11.23
C GLY A 207 -7.53 -25.26 -11.51
N ASN A 208 -8.44 -25.76 -10.68
CA ASN A 208 -9.89 -25.50 -10.76
C ASN A 208 -10.42 -24.71 -9.54
N GLU A 209 -9.53 -24.23 -8.67
CA GLU A 209 -9.90 -23.44 -7.48
C GLU A 209 -9.65 -21.94 -7.77
N ASP A 210 -10.72 -21.20 -8.00
CA ASP A 210 -10.67 -19.78 -8.39
C ASP A 210 -9.84 -18.93 -7.42
N GLU A 211 -9.96 -19.15 -6.10
CA GLU A 211 -9.19 -18.42 -5.11
C GLU A 211 -7.69 -18.73 -5.19
N VAL A 212 -7.31 -19.99 -5.42
CA VAL A 212 -5.90 -20.37 -5.60
C VAL A 212 -5.33 -19.66 -6.81
N ILE A 213 -6.06 -19.68 -7.94
CA ILE A 213 -5.67 -18.98 -9.17
C ILE A 213 -5.53 -17.48 -8.91
N PHE A 214 -6.51 -16.87 -8.23
CA PHE A 214 -6.50 -15.44 -7.91
C PHE A 214 -5.28 -15.04 -7.07
N TYR A 215 -5.01 -15.77 -5.97
CA TYR A 215 -3.87 -15.46 -5.11
C TYR A 215 -2.53 -15.74 -5.80
N SER A 216 -2.45 -16.76 -6.67
CA SER A 216 -1.26 -17.04 -7.47
C SER A 216 -0.98 -15.92 -8.47
N LEU A 217 -1.96 -15.47 -9.23
CA LEU A 217 -1.83 -14.30 -10.13
C LEU A 217 -1.36 -13.06 -9.36
N LYS A 218 -1.94 -12.80 -8.19
CA LYS A 218 -1.56 -11.68 -7.35
C LYS A 218 -0.12 -11.80 -6.83
N ALA A 219 0.33 -13.01 -6.47
CA ALA A 219 1.69 -13.29 -6.01
C ALA A 219 2.72 -13.17 -7.15
N ILE A 220 2.37 -13.60 -8.36
CA ILE A 220 3.18 -13.42 -9.56
C ILE A 220 3.34 -11.91 -9.85
N GLY A 221 2.25 -11.17 -9.99
CA GLY A 221 2.23 -9.71 -10.14
C GLY A 221 3.25 -9.20 -11.17
N LYS A 222 4.18 -8.34 -10.72
CA LYS A 222 5.22 -7.72 -11.56
C LYS A 222 6.29 -8.69 -12.09
N LYS A 223 6.30 -9.95 -11.63
CA LYS A 223 7.22 -11.00 -12.11
C LYS A 223 6.71 -11.71 -13.35
N ALA A 224 5.45 -11.47 -13.73
CA ALA A 224 4.87 -12.02 -14.94
C ALA A 224 5.73 -11.71 -16.16
N ASP A 225 5.91 -12.69 -17.02
CA ASP A 225 6.63 -12.57 -18.28
C ASP A 225 5.72 -12.89 -19.49
N GLN A 226 6.29 -12.83 -20.70
CA GLN A 226 5.52 -13.02 -21.92
C GLN A 226 4.97 -14.44 -22.10
N ASP A 227 5.59 -15.44 -21.46
CA ASP A 227 5.15 -16.83 -21.57
C ASP A 227 3.79 -17.03 -20.87
N MET A 228 3.43 -16.15 -19.95
CA MET A 228 2.13 -16.14 -19.29
C MET A 228 0.98 -15.60 -20.17
N LEU A 229 1.29 -14.92 -21.27
CA LEU A 229 0.27 -14.22 -22.07
C LEU A 229 -0.90 -15.13 -22.48
N PRO A 230 -0.72 -16.36 -23.02
CA PRO A 230 -1.84 -17.21 -23.39
C PRO A 230 -2.77 -17.55 -22.20
N ARG A 231 -2.19 -17.80 -21.03
CA ARG A 231 -2.94 -18.08 -19.80
C ARG A 231 -3.75 -16.87 -19.33
N LEU A 232 -3.13 -15.70 -19.32
CA LEU A 232 -3.80 -14.45 -18.94
C LEU A 232 -4.98 -14.16 -19.87
N LEU A 233 -4.80 -14.31 -21.21
CA LEU A 233 -5.85 -14.12 -22.19
C LEU A 233 -7.03 -15.10 -21.99
N ASN A 234 -6.76 -16.33 -21.57
CA ASN A 234 -7.80 -17.30 -21.22
C ASN A 234 -8.53 -16.88 -19.94
N LEU A 235 -7.82 -16.53 -18.87
CA LEU A 235 -8.41 -16.12 -17.60
C LEU A 235 -9.18 -14.80 -17.69
N MET A 236 -8.86 -13.94 -18.65
CA MET A 236 -9.65 -12.73 -18.94
C MET A 236 -11.05 -13.01 -19.51
N LYS A 237 -11.33 -14.25 -19.90
CA LYS A 237 -12.65 -14.73 -20.36
C LYS A 237 -13.37 -15.59 -19.32
N HIS A 238 -12.80 -15.71 -18.12
CA HIS A 238 -13.33 -16.59 -17.09
C HIS A 238 -14.67 -16.07 -16.55
N VAL A 239 -15.56 -17.00 -16.13
CA VAL A 239 -16.88 -16.65 -15.57
C VAL A 239 -16.76 -15.84 -14.28
N ASN A 240 -15.73 -16.10 -13.46
CA ASN A 240 -15.46 -15.36 -12.22
C ASN A 240 -14.84 -13.99 -12.51
N PRO A 241 -15.53 -12.88 -12.18
CA PRO A 241 -15.02 -11.54 -12.44
C PRO A 241 -13.72 -11.22 -11.68
N SER A 242 -13.46 -11.88 -10.54
CA SER A 242 -12.22 -11.69 -9.79
C SER A 242 -11.00 -12.18 -10.57
N LEU A 243 -11.14 -13.26 -11.35
CA LEU A 243 -10.07 -13.76 -12.21
C LEU A 243 -9.87 -12.85 -13.42
N ARG A 244 -10.96 -12.39 -14.06
CA ARG A 244 -10.86 -11.39 -15.14
C ARG A 244 -10.15 -10.12 -14.66
N TYR A 245 -10.55 -9.62 -13.49
CA TYR A 245 -9.94 -8.44 -12.84
C TYR A 245 -8.44 -8.62 -12.59
N GLN A 246 -8.05 -9.71 -11.94
CA GLN A 246 -6.64 -9.92 -11.57
C GLN A 246 -5.78 -10.20 -12.81
N SER A 247 -6.31 -10.94 -13.79
CA SER A 247 -5.61 -11.21 -15.05
C SER A 247 -5.36 -9.93 -15.85
N ALA A 248 -6.34 -9.01 -15.90
CA ALA A 248 -6.16 -7.71 -16.53
C ALA A 248 -5.05 -6.89 -15.87
N LEU A 249 -5.02 -6.83 -14.52
CA LEU A 249 -3.96 -6.14 -13.78
C LEU A 249 -2.58 -6.76 -14.02
N THR A 250 -2.50 -8.10 -14.03
CA THR A 250 -1.24 -8.82 -14.29
C THR A 250 -0.77 -8.61 -15.73
N LEU A 251 -1.68 -8.61 -16.71
CA LEU A 251 -1.36 -8.29 -18.10
C LEU A 251 -0.82 -6.86 -18.26
N GLY A 252 -1.31 -5.92 -17.47
CA GLY A 252 -0.80 -4.55 -17.41
C GLY A 252 0.65 -4.43 -16.94
N GLU A 253 1.19 -5.43 -16.25
CA GLU A 253 2.60 -5.48 -15.80
C GLU A 253 3.53 -6.09 -16.88
N LEU A 254 3.01 -6.83 -17.87
CA LEU A 254 3.82 -7.39 -18.96
C LEU A 254 4.41 -6.27 -19.82
N LYS A 255 5.64 -6.45 -20.26
CA LYS A 255 6.30 -5.51 -21.18
C LYS A 255 5.67 -5.56 -22.57
N GLY A 256 5.74 -4.43 -23.28
CA GLY A 256 5.26 -4.33 -24.67
C GLY A 256 3.73 -4.28 -24.79
N ASP A 257 3.23 -4.38 -26.02
CA ASP A 257 1.84 -4.11 -26.40
C ASP A 257 0.97 -5.37 -26.50
N SER A 258 1.52 -6.52 -26.11
CA SER A 258 0.80 -7.79 -26.14
C SER A 258 -0.46 -7.73 -25.28
N GLY A 259 -1.58 -8.18 -25.83
CA GLY A 259 -2.86 -8.27 -25.12
C GLY A 259 -3.65 -6.95 -25.04
N LEU A 260 -3.25 -5.87 -25.70
CA LEU A 260 -3.98 -4.59 -25.70
C LEU A 260 -5.45 -4.76 -26.14
N ASP A 261 -5.72 -5.55 -27.19
CA ASP A 261 -7.09 -5.76 -27.67
C ASP A 261 -7.95 -6.51 -26.64
N ALA A 262 -7.36 -7.46 -25.92
CA ALA A 262 -8.06 -8.13 -24.82
C ALA A 262 -8.36 -7.17 -23.66
N LEU A 263 -7.45 -6.26 -23.32
CA LEU A 263 -7.72 -5.23 -22.33
C LEU A 263 -8.80 -4.25 -22.80
N ARG A 264 -8.76 -3.84 -24.08
CA ARG A 264 -9.80 -2.97 -24.65
C ARG A 264 -11.18 -3.60 -24.58
N SER A 265 -11.29 -4.91 -24.83
CA SER A 265 -12.58 -5.62 -24.75
C SER A 265 -13.14 -5.63 -23.31
N LEU A 266 -12.28 -5.69 -22.28
CA LEU A 266 -12.70 -5.63 -20.88
C LEU A 266 -13.17 -4.23 -20.41
N CYS A 267 -12.97 -3.18 -21.20
CA CYS A 267 -13.52 -1.86 -20.91
C CYS A 267 -15.07 -1.84 -20.94
N SER A 268 -15.68 -2.83 -21.60
CA SER A 268 -17.12 -3.03 -21.65
C SER A 268 -17.61 -4.22 -20.82
N ASP A 269 -16.77 -4.76 -19.93
CA ASP A 269 -17.15 -5.88 -19.05
C ASP A 269 -18.37 -5.54 -18.18
N GLU A 270 -19.23 -6.51 -17.94
CA GLU A 270 -20.40 -6.34 -17.07
C GLU A 270 -20.02 -5.89 -15.66
N ASN A 271 -18.90 -6.36 -15.13
CA ASN A 271 -18.41 -6.04 -13.79
C ASN A 271 -17.59 -4.74 -13.77
N ALA A 272 -18.02 -3.77 -12.97
CA ALA A 272 -17.38 -2.46 -12.85
C ALA A 272 -15.91 -2.53 -12.43
N MET A 273 -15.55 -3.44 -11.54
CA MET A 273 -14.17 -3.60 -11.09
C MET A 273 -13.27 -4.20 -12.19
N VAL A 274 -13.81 -5.04 -13.07
CA VAL A 274 -13.10 -5.55 -14.24
C VAL A 274 -12.85 -4.40 -15.22
N ARG A 275 -13.87 -3.57 -15.53
CA ARG A 275 -13.67 -2.38 -16.37
C ARG A 275 -12.58 -1.47 -15.81
N LEU A 276 -12.61 -1.21 -14.50
CA LEU A 276 -11.61 -0.39 -13.82
C LEU A 276 -10.20 -1.00 -13.93
N SER A 277 -10.06 -2.31 -13.76
CA SER A 277 -8.77 -3.00 -13.89
C SER A 277 -8.21 -2.93 -15.31
N ALA A 278 -9.07 -3.03 -16.33
CA ALA A 278 -8.70 -2.87 -17.73
C ALA A 278 -8.17 -1.45 -18.01
N ALA A 279 -8.86 -0.42 -17.54
CA ALA A 279 -8.42 0.97 -17.67
C ALA A 279 -7.06 1.20 -17.00
N VAL A 280 -6.86 0.67 -15.77
CA VAL A 280 -5.57 0.73 -15.06
C VAL A 280 -4.45 0.04 -15.85
N ALA A 281 -4.71 -1.15 -16.37
CA ALA A 281 -3.75 -1.91 -17.15
C ALA A 281 -3.37 -1.19 -18.45
N LEU A 282 -4.34 -0.58 -19.15
CA LEU A 282 -4.11 0.21 -20.36
C LEU A 282 -3.26 1.44 -20.08
N VAL A 283 -3.51 2.18 -18.97
CA VAL A 283 -2.66 3.31 -18.56
C VAL A 283 -1.22 2.86 -18.32
N ARG A 284 -1.01 1.73 -17.62
CA ARG A 284 0.34 1.16 -17.40
C ARG A 284 1.04 0.81 -18.72
N LYS A 285 0.28 0.41 -19.73
CA LYS A 285 0.76 0.17 -21.10
C LYS A 285 0.80 1.44 -21.97
N LYS A 286 0.66 2.62 -21.37
CA LYS A 286 0.71 3.93 -22.05
C LYS A 286 -0.36 4.10 -23.13
N SER A 287 -1.49 3.41 -23.00
CA SER A 287 -2.67 3.57 -23.85
C SER A 287 -3.69 4.45 -23.13
N ASP A 288 -4.26 5.40 -23.84
CA ASP A 288 -5.32 6.30 -23.35
C ASP A 288 -6.74 5.74 -23.59
N TYR A 289 -6.83 4.55 -24.17
CA TYR A 289 -8.11 3.88 -24.42
C TYR A 289 -8.87 3.65 -23.11
N CYS A 290 -10.14 3.98 -23.08
CA CYS A 290 -11.08 3.93 -21.93
C CYS A 290 -10.68 4.74 -20.67
N HIS A 291 -9.95 5.82 -20.81
CA HIS A 291 -9.64 6.74 -19.68
C HIS A 291 -10.89 7.35 -19.05
N GLU A 292 -11.97 7.52 -19.80
CA GLU A 292 -13.27 7.99 -19.31
C GLU A 292 -13.85 7.11 -18.20
N ILE A 293 -13.46 5.84 -18.12
CA ILE A 293 -13.89 4.93 -17.06
C ILE A 293 -13.56 5.49 -15.67
N PHE A 294 -12.42 6.13 -15.47
CA PHE A 294 -12.10 6.74 -14.18
C PHE A 294 -13.11 7.84 -13.80
N SER A 295 -13.53 8.65 -14.76
CA SER A 295 -14.51 9.71 -14.55
C SER A 295 -15.91 9.19 -14.25
N VAL A 296 -16.25 8.01 -14.76
CA VAL A 296 -17.52 7.32 -14.47
C VAL A 296 -17.44 6.64 -13.11
N MET A 297 -16.39 5.85 -12.87
CA MET A 297 -16.25 5.03 -11.64
C MET A 297 -16.06 5.88 -10.37
N ILE A 298 -15.48 7.07 -10.46
CA ILE A 298 -15.35 7.97 -9.30
C ILE A 298 -16.69 8.54 -8.83
N LYS A 299 -17.75 8.42 -9.66
CA LYS A 299 -19.11 8.84 -9.37
C LYS A 299 -20.10 7.68 -9.19
N ASP A 300 -19.60 6.45 -9.20
CA ASP A 300 -20.43 5.25 -9.09
C ASP A 300 -21.31 5.29 -7.81
N ALA A 301 -22.46 4.65 -7.86
CA ALA A 301 -23.37 4.56 -6.70
C ALA A 301 -22.70 3.83 -5.53
N ASP A 302 -21.91 2.77 -5.82
CA ASP A 302 -21.17 1.99 -4.84
C ASP A 302 -19.91 2.74 -4.37
N TYR A 303 -19.85 3.05 -3.08
CA TYR A 303 -18.69 3.69 -2.49
C TYR A 303 -17.41 2.81 -2.55
N GLY A 304 -17.53 1.50 -2.64
CA GLY A 304 -16.40 0.57 -2.81
C GLY A 304 -15.72 0.78 -4.15
N ILE A 305 -16.51 0.97 -5.23
CA ILE A 305 -16.00 1.30 -6.56
C ILE A 305 -15.35 2.69 -6.53
N ARG A 306 -16.00 3.70 -5.98
CA ARG A 306 -15.42 5.05 -5.86
C ARG A 306 -14.12 5.04 -5.06
N SER A 307 -14.08 4.33 -3.94
CA SER A 307 -12.89 4.20 -3.08
C SER A 307 -11.74 3.46 -3.80
N SER A 308 -12.06 2.41 -4.55
CA SER A 308 -11.07 1.67 -5.36
C SER A 308 -10.51 2.53 -6.48
N THR A 309 -11.37 3.29 -7.16
CA THR A 309 -10.97 4.24 -8.21
C THR A 309 -10.03 5.30 -7.64
N ALA A 310 -10.41 5.94 -6.53
CA ALA A 310 -9.56 6.94 -5.87
C ALA A 310 -8.18 6.37 -5.49
N ARG A 311 -8.13 5.15 -4.97
CA ARG A 311 -6.86 4.48 -4.62
C ARG A 311 -5.99 4.22 -5.85
N MET A 312 -6.57 3.74 -6.95
CA MET A 312 -5.83 3.46 -8.18
C MET A 312 -5.29 4.73 -8.84
N LEU A 313 -6.05 5.83 -8.80
CA LEU A 313 -5.60 7.13 -9.31
C LEU A 313 -4.33 7.64 -8.62
N GLY A 314 -4.04 7.22 -7.38
CA GLY A 314 -2.82 7.60 -6.68
C GLY A 314 -1.53 7.11 -7.36
N GLU A 315 -1.60 5.98 -8.08
CA GLU A 315 -0.47 5.34 -8.74
C GLU A 315 -0.37 5.64 -10.24
N LEU A 316 -1.38 6.29 -10.82
CA LEU A 316 -1.49 6.48 -12.26
C LEU A 316 -1.21 7.93 -12.66
N GLU A 317 -0.60 8.11 -13.82
CA GLU A 317 -0.41 9.41 -14.45
C GLU A 317 -1.42 9.57 -15.59
N ILE A 318 -2.55 10.23 -15.29
CA ILE A 318 -3.57 10.57 -16.27
C ILE A 318 -3.87 12.07 -16.21
N GLN A 319 -4.34 12.63 -17.31
CA GLN A 319 -4.48 14.09 -17.51
C GLN A 319 -5.36 14.77 -16.45
N ASN A 320 -6.48 14.17 -16.07
CA ASN A 320 -7.47 14.74 -15.14
C ASN A 320 -7.39 14.16 -13.73
N ARG A 321 -6.27 13.49 -13.36
CA ARG A 321 -6.08 12.82 -12.06
C ARG A 321 -6.41 13.69 -10.87
N GLU A 322 -5.87 14.90 -10.84
CA GLU A 322 -6.06 15.83 -9.72
C GLU A 322 -7.53 16.20 -9.52
N GLN A 323 -8.25 16.49 -10.61
CA GLN A 323 -9.66 16.81 -10.57
C GLN A 323 -10.49 15.65 -10.03
N LEU A 324 -10.20 14.43 -10.47
CA LEU A 324 -10.89 13.23 -9.99
C LEU A 324 -10.58 12.96 -8.50
N LEU A 325 -9.34 13.17 -8.06
CA LEU A 325 -8.97 13.04 -6.65
C LEU A 325 -9.62 14.13 -5.80
N LEU A 326 -9.73 15.37 -6.31
CA LEU A 326 -10.44 16.44 -5.61
C LEU A 326 -11.91 16.06 -5.37
N MET A 327 -12.59 15.52 -6.38
CA MET A 327 -13.97 15.02 -6.22
C MET A 327 -14.06 13.94 -5.14
N ALA A 328 -13.12 12.98 -5.12
CA ALA A 328 -13.09 11.92 -4.12
C ALA A 328 -12.75 12.42 -2.70
N LEU A 329 -11.95 13.49 -2.57
CA LEU A 329 -11.69 14.16 -1.28
C LEU A 329 -12.94 14.81 -0.69
N MET A 330 -13.92 15.13 -1.51
CA MET A 330 -15.20 15.74 -1.10
C MET A 330 -16.33 14.72 -1.00
N ASP A 331 -16.08 13.44 -1.18
CA ASP A 331 -17.10 12.39 -1.14
C ASP A 331 -17.78 12.31 0.25
N LYS A 332 -19.08 12.04 0.25
CA LYS A 332 -19.85 11.84 1.48
C LYS A 332 -19.36 10.64 2.31
N ASN A 333 -18.80 9.62 1.66
CA ASN A 333 -18.35 8.41 2.32
C ASN A 333 -16.89 8.54 2.82
N ILE A 334 -16.69 8.26 4.10
CA ILE A 334 -15.38 8.32 4.77
C ILE A 334 -14.32 7.45 4.09
N ARG A 335 -14.68 6.26 3.59
CA ARG A 335 -13.70 5.35 2.93
C ARG A 335 -13.19 5.94 1.63
N VAL A 336 -14.05 6.63 0.87
CA VAL A 336 -13.66 7.31 -0.36
C VAL A 336 -12.72 8.46 -0.04
N ARG A 337 -13.07 9.34 0.92
CA ARG A 337 -12.19 10.44 1.34
C ARG A 337 -10.85 9.93 1.87
N THR A 338 -10.83 8.87 2.68
CA THR A 338 -9.60 8.26 3.19
C THR A 338 -8.72 7.74 2.06
N SER A 339 -9.31 7.03 1.07
CA SER A 339 -8.58 6.53 -0.09
C SER A 339 -8.03 7.67 -0.94
N ALA A 340 -8.82 8.72 -1.17
CA ALA A 340 -8.40 9.92 -1.90
C ALA A 340 -7.26 10.67 -1.19
N THR A 341 -7.34 10.84 0.13
CA THR A 341 -6.28 11.49 0.93
C THR A 341 -4.95 10.73 0.81
N ARG A 342 -5.00 9.41 0.85
CA ARG A 342 -3.80 8.59 0.64
C ARG A 342 -3.30 8.65 -0.80
N ALA A 343 -4.19 8.62 -1.77
CA ALA A 343 -3.87 8.73 -3.19
C ALA A 343 -3.20 10.08 -3.53
N VAL A 344 -3.67 11.18 -2.94
CA VAL A 344 -3.04 12.50 -3.08
C VAL A 344 -1.63 12.52 -2.49
N GLY A 345 -1.42 11.86 -1.33
CA GLY A 345 -0.07 11.69 -0.76
C GLY A 345 0.86 10.85 -1.62
N MET A 346 0.32 9.86 -2.37
CA MET A 346 1.08 9.06 -3.33
C MET A 346 1.38 9.86 -4.60
N MET A 347 0.43 10.65 -5.07
CA MET A 347 0.61 11.55 -6.20
C MET A 347 1.78 12.51 -5.98
N GLY A 348 1.92 13.03 -4.75
CA GLY A 348 3.01 13.93 -4.39
C GLY A 348 3.00 15.25 -5.15
N GLY A 349 4.12 15.96 -5.05
CA GLY A 349 4.34 17.21 -5.77
C GLY A 349 3.60 18.43 -5.19
N PRO A 350 3.82 19.64 -5.76
CA PRO A 350 3.32 20.89 -5.19
C PRO A 350 1.80 20.99 -5.08
N ARG A 351 1.07 20.33 -5.99
CA ARG A 351 -0.39 20.40 -6.03
C ARG A 351 -1.06 19.49 -4.99
N ALA A 352 -0.34 18.46 -4.47
CA ALA A 352 -0.86 17.60 -3.41
C ALA A 352 -0.99 18.34 -2.08
N PHE A 353 -0.08 19.26 -1.78
CA PHE A 353 0.00 19.91 -0.49
C PHE A 353 -1.27 20.69 -0.11
N PRO A 354 -1.81 21.64 -0.94
CA PRO A 354 -3.04 22.36 -0.59
C PRO A 354 -4.26 21.43 -0.48
N LEU A 355 -4.33 20.36 -1.27
CA LEU A 355 -5.40 19.38 -1.17
C LEU A 355 -5.39 18.67 0.19
N LEU A 356 -4.21 18.31 0.68
CA LEU A 356 -4.03 17.64 1.97
C LEU A 356 -4.27 18.59 3.15
N LEU A 357 -3.84 19.86 3.05
CA LEU A 357 -4.11 20.87 4.08
C LEU A 357 -5.62 20.98 4.36
N SER A 358 -6.46 20.99 3.32
CA SER A 358 -7.91 21.04 3.49
C SER A 358 -8.47 19.82 4.26
N LYS A 359 -7.71 18.74 4.38
CA LYS A 359 -8.12 17.50 5.06
C LYS A 359 -7.60 17.38 6.49
N LEU A 360 -6.78 18.31 6.97
CA LEU A 360 -6.42 18.38 8.39
C LEU A 360 -7.60 18.70 9.30
N GLU A 361 -8.65 19.31 8.76
CA GLU A 361 -9.88 19.67 9.46
C GLU A 361 -11.09 18.79 9.07
N ASP A 362 -10.87 17.68 8.35
CA ASP A 362 -11.96 16.75 8.01
C ASP A 362 -12.67 16.29 9.29
N SER A 363 -13.99 16.16 9.24
CA SER A 363 -14.81 15.72 10.37
C SER A 363 -14.38 14.36 10.92
N GLN A 364 -13.77 13.54 10.08
CA GLN A 364 -13.38 12.17 10.44
C GLN A 364 -11.89 12.09 10.79
N GLU A 365 -11.61 11.56 11.97
CA GLU A 365 -10.25 11.46 12.52
C GLU A 365 -9.28 10.71 11.61
N VAL A 366 -9.71 9.60 10.99
CA VAL A 366 -8.86 8.81 10.09
C VAL A 366 -8.42 9.59 8.86
N VAL A 367 -9.26 10.49 8.33
CA VAL A 367 -8.93 11.33 7.19
C VAL A 367 -7.88 12.36 7.59
N ARG A 368 -8.06 13.03 8.75
CA ARG A 368 -7.07 13.97 9.32
C ARG A 368 -5.73 13.27 9.56
N THR A 369 -5.76 12.05 10.09
CA THR A 369 -4.57 11.23 10.36
C THR A 369 -3.73 10.98 9.10
N TYR A 370 -4.36 10.54 8.01
CA TYR A 370 -3.64 10.33 6.75
C TYR A 370 -3.21 11.63 6.07
N ALA A 371 -4.00 12.69 6.20
CA ALA A 371 -3.60 14.02 5.71
C ALA A 371 -2.33 14.50 6.40
N ALA A 372 -2.27 14.39 7.74
CA ALA A 372 -1.12 14.77 8.55
C ALA A 372 0.15 14.00 8.15
N GLY A 373 0.08 12.66 8.04
CA GLY A 373 1.22 11.84 7.63
C GLY A 373 1.73 12.19 6.23
N ASN A 374 0.82 12.43 5.27
CA ASN A 374 1.19 12.80 3.92
C ASN A 374 1.77 14.22 3.82
N ILE A 375 1.27 15.17 4.61
CA ILE A 375 1.85 16.52 4.69
C ILE A 375 3.28 16.44 5.21
N ILE A 376 3.54 15.71 6.30
CA ILE A 376 4.89 15.51 6.83
C ILE A 376 5.82 14.94 5.75
N LYS A 377 5.33 13.96 4.98
CA LYS A 377 6.08 13.37 3.86
C LYS A 377 6.46 14.41 2.80
N LEU A 378 5.49 15.24 2.38
CA LEU A 378 5.73 16.26 1.35
C LEU A 378 6.66 17.38 1.81
N MET A 379 6.65 17.72 3.10
CA MET A 379 7.54 18.74 3.66
C MET A 379 9.00 18.29 3.72
N LYS A 380 9.25 16.99 3.65
CA LYS A 380 10.59 16.41 3.64
C LYS A 380 11.23 16.38 2.24
N GLN A 381 10.41 16.42 1.19
CA GLN A 381 10.86 16.46 -0.21
C GLN A 381 11.27 17.89 -0.64
#